data_f2804b3e544f208063d0042d9b853ca8
#
_entry.id   f2804b3e544f208063d0042d9b853ca8
#
_cell.length_a   1.000
_cell.length_b   1.000
_cell.length_c   1.000
_cell.angle_alpha   90.00
_cell.angle_beta   90.00
_cell.angle_gamma   90.00
#
_symmetry.space_group_name_H-M   'P 1'
#
loop_
_entity.id
_entity.type
_entity.pdbx_description
1 polymer ?
#
loop_
_entity_poly.entity_id
_entity_poly.type
_entity_poly.pdbx_seq_one_letter_code
_entity_poly.pdbx_strand_id
1 'polypeptide(L)'
;MEEILEKPYVIGLDMGGTNSVFGIVDQRGTIIAQTAIKTKAYPDVKDYVKAAVEALQPALDVVGGIDNIRGMGIGAPSGNFYNGTIERAANLIWQGIVPICDLFEEALGVPCRVTNDANAAALGEMTYGIARGMKNFIMITLGTGVGSGIVVDGRVVYGSDGFAGELGHVVIDHTEAGRECGCGRKGCLETYCSATGVARTAREFLAKSDAPSPLRDLDPESITSFDVFQAAEKGDKIALDIFEYTGTLLGRTCADFATFNTP
;
A
#
# COMPACT_ATOMS: atom_id res chain seq x y z
N MET A 1 37.63 22.69 -7.54
CA MET A 1 36.96 21.49 -7.04
C MET A 1 35.67 21.99 -6.41
N GLU A 2 34.56 21.88 -7.11
CA GLU A 2 33.25 22.10 -6.48
C GLU A 2 33.08 21.02 -5.39
N GLU A 3 32.90 21.46 -4.16
CA GLU A 3 32.44 20.60 -3.09
C GLU A 3 31.09 20.01 -3.53
N ILE A 4 31.05 18.72 -3.82
CA ILE A 4 29.80 18.02 -3.99
C ILE A 4 29.13 18.05 -2.62
N LEU A 5 28.22 18.98 -2.42
CA LEU A 5 27.38 19.03 -1.22
C LEU A 5 26.63 17.70 -1.12
N GLU A 6 27.03 16.89 -0.17
CA GLU A 6 26.41 15.62 0.10
C GLU A 6 25.01 15.89 0.67
N LYS A 7 23.98 15.62 -0.13
CA LYS A 7 22.57 15.74 0.31
C LYS A 7 22.16 14.45 1.01
N PRO A 8 22.22 14.39 2.36
CA PRO A 8 22.12 13.13 3.10
C PRO A 8 20.68 12.62 3.30
N TYR A 9 19.67 13.44 2.98
CA TYR A 9 18.28 13.12 3.28
C TYR A 9 17.42 13.01 2.03
N VAL A 10 16.33 12.27 2.18
CA VAL A 10 15.24 12.18 1.19
C VAL A 10 13.91 12.42 1.88
N ILE A 11 12.93 12.92 1.13
CA ILE A 11 11.53 12.98 1.57
C ILE A 11 10.85 11.70 1.09
N GLY A 12 10.22 10.97 1.99
CA GLY A 12 9.28 9.89 1.68
C GLY A 12 7.86 10.35 1.90
N LEU A 13 6.97 10.04 0.98
CA LEU A 13 5.53 10.25 1.10
C LEU A 13 4.80 8.93 0.94
N ASP A 14 4.04 8.55 1.97
CA ASP A 14 3.00 7.53 1.89
C ASP A 14 1.66 8.23 1.70
N MET A 15 1.11 8.13 0.49
CA MET A 15 -0.12 8.79 0.08
C MET A 15 -1.30 7.82 0.14
N GLY A 16 -2.03 7.84 1.25
CA GLY A 16 -3.29 7.13 1.37
C GLY A 16 -4.49 7.95 0.93
N GLY A 17 -5.61 7.29 0.69
CA GLY A 17 -6.87 7.96 0.31
C GLY A 17 -7.43 8.89 1.38
N THR A 18 -7.09 8.73 2.64
CA THR A 18 -7.57 9.57 3.75
C THR A 18 -6.49 10.49 4.29
N ASN A 19 -5.30 9.96 4.52
CA ASN A 19 -4.16 10.68 5.09
C ASN A 19 -2.95 10.50 4.19
N SER A 20 -2.10 11.49 4.17
CA SER A 20 -0.77 11.47 3.59
C SER A 20 0.26 11.68 4.69
N VAL A 21 1.24 10.78 4.78
CA VAL A 21 2.29 10.82 5.80
C VAL A 21 3.62 11.09 5.12
N PHE A 22 4.32 12.11 5.59
CA PHE A 22 5.63 12.51 5.09
C PHE A 22 6.69 12.20 6.13
N GLY A 23 7.82 11.67 5.68
CA GLY A 23 8.99 11.45 6.50
C GLY A 23 10.26 11.98 5.85
N ILE A 24 11.15 12.60 6.63
CA ILE A 24 12.52 12.86 6.21
C ILE A 24 13.40 11.72 6.69
N VAL A 25 14.06 11.05 5.75
CA VAL A 25 14.76 9.79 5.98
C VAL A 25 16.24 9.97 5.65
N ASP A 26 17.12 9.47 6.51
CA ASP A 26 18.57 9.43 6.28
C ASP A 26 18.99 8.24 5.41
N GLN A 27 20.29 8.17 5.07
CA GLN A 27 20.87 7.10 4.26
C GLN A 27 20.78 5.70 4.92
N ARG A 28 20.49 5.61 6.22
CA ARG A 28 20.35 4.35 6.96
C ARG A 28 18.88 3.89 7.04
N GLY A 29 17.95 4.70 6.50
CA GLY A 29 16.51 4.43 6.60
C GLY A 29 15.88 4.92 7.91
N THR A 30 16.60 5.76 8.69
CA THR A 30 16.05 6.32 9.91
C THR A 30 15.15 7.51 9.59
N ILE A 31 13.95 7.51 10.11
CA ILE A 31 13.02 8.64 10.01
C ILE A 31 13.48 9.71 11.02
N ILE A 32 13.97 10.84 10.51
CA ILE A 32 14.48 11.95 11.32
C ILE A 32 13.37 12.89 11.77
N ALA A 33 12.41 13.14 10.88
CA ALA A 33 11.23 13.96 11.18
C ALA A 33 10.03 13.44 10.37
N GLN A 34 8.83 13.68 10.88
CA GLN A 34 7.59 13.22 10.26
C GLN A 34 6.49 14.25 10.40
N THR A 35 5.64 14.36 9.39
CA THR A 35 4.41 15.14 9.41
C THR A 35 3.31 14.44 8.63
N ALA A 36 2.07 14.88 8.79
CA ALA A 36 0.94 14.31 8.08
C ALA A 36 -0.12 15.36 7.77
N ILE A 37 -0.81 15.18 6.65
CA ILE A 37 -2.00 15.96 6.29
C ILE A 37 -3.13 15.03 5.87
N LYS A 38 -4.35 15.55 5.84
CA LYS A 38 -5.51 14.80 5.34
C LYS A 38 -5.63 14.94 3.83
N THR A 39 -5.41 13.87 3.09
CA THR A 39 -5.50 13.84 1.62
C THR A 39 -6.85 14.35 1.14
N LYS A 40 -7.94 13.89 1.76
CA LYS A 40 -9.33 14.25 1.38
C LYS A 40 -9.72 15.71 1.65
N ALA A 41 -8.91 16.48 2.38
CA ALA A 41 -9.22 17.86 2.68
C ALA A 41 -9.04 18.80 1.48
N TYR A 42 -8.38 18.35 0.43
CA TYR A 42 -7.98 19.19 -0.70
C TYR A 42 -8.56 18.66 -2.02
N PRO A 43 -9.71 19.17 -2.48
CA PRO A 43 -10.33 18.77 -3.75
C PRO A 43 -9.45 19.06 -4.98
N ASP A 44 -8.65 20.11 -4.93
CA ASP A 44 -7.65 20.44 -5.96
C ASP A 44 -6.28 19.89 -5.55
N VAL A 45 -5.62 19.20 -6.47
CA VAL A 45 -4.29 18.61 -6.21
C VAL A 45 -3.20 19.66 -6.02
N LYS A 46 -3.33 20.86 -6.62
CA LYS A 46 -2.37 21.95 -6.42
C LYS A 46 -2.47 22.53 -5.02
N ASP A 47 -3.69 22.65 -4.50
CA ASP A 47 -3.91 23.06 -3.11
C ASP A 47 -3.36 21.99 -2.13
N TYR A 48 -3.50 20.71 -2.47
CA TYR A 48 -2.89 19.63 -1.71
C TYR A 48 -1.38 19.74 -1.67
N VAL A 49 -0.72 19.93 -2.83
CA VAL A 49 0.74 20.06 -2.90
C VAL A 49 1.22 21.29 -2.12
N LYS A 50 0.53 22.42 -2.24
CA LYS A 50 0.84 23.62 -1.44
C LYS A 50 0.77 23.36 0.05
N ALA A 51 -0.33 22.75 0.52
CA ALA A 51 -0.48 22.40 1.94
C ALA A 51 0.54 21.37 2.42
N ALA A 52 0.93 20.41 1.55
CA ALA A 52 1.96 19.45 1.83
C ALA A 52 3.33 20.11 2.05
N VAL A 53 3.70 21.05 1.19
CA VAL A 53 4.95 21.81 1.31
C VAL A 53 4.97 22.66 2.58
N GLU A 54 3.86 23.33 2.90
CA GLU A 54 3.71 24.08 4.15
C GLU A 54 3.85 23.17 5.39
N ALA A 55 3.22 21.99 5.36
CA ALA A 55 3.31 21.01 6.45
C ALA A 55 4.69 20.37 6.58
N LEU A 56 5.47 20.30 5.50
CA LEU A 56 6.84 19.79 5.51
C LEU A 56 7.85 20.76 6.11
N GLN A 57 7.57 22.07 6.12
CA GLN A 57 8.54 23.08 6.53
C GLN A 57 9.16 22.84 7.90
N PRO A 58 8.41 22.53 8.99
CA PRO A 58 9.02 22.24 10.28
C PRO A 58 9.94 21.01 10.27
N ALA A 59 9.61 20.00 9.45
CA ALA A 59 10.44 18.81 9.32
C ALA A 59 11.73 19.11 8.51
N LEU A 60 11.65 19.96 7.50
CA LEU A 60 12.80 20.43 6.74
C LEU A 60 13.76 21.26 7.62
N ASP A 61 13.23 22.08 8.52
CA ASP A 61 14.04 22.91 9.43
C ASP A 61 14.90 22.04 10.36
N VAL A 62 14.42 20.86 10.77
CA VAL A 62 15.20 19.90 11.59
C VAL A 62 16.47 19.44 10.89
N VAL A 63 16.44 19.33 9.56
CA VAL A 63 17.58 18.84 8.77
C VAL A 63 18.36 19.95 8.06
N GLY A 64 18.09 21.22 8.39
CA GLY A 64 18.79 22.38 7.83
C GLY A 64 18.28 22.84 6.46
N GLY A 65 17.06 22.49 6.10
CA GLY A 65 16.37 22.97 4.92
C GLY A 65 16.42 22.06 3.70
N ILE A 66 15.77 22.51 2.63
CA ILE A 66 15.60 21.77 1.37
C ILE A 66 16.92 21.47 0.65
N ASP A 67 17.95 22.28 0.88
CA ASP A 67 19.28 22.10 0.27
C ASP A 67 19.95 20.79 0.69
N ASN A 68 19.58 20.23 1.82
CA ASN A 68 20.03 18.93 2.30
C ASN A 68 19.20 17.74 1.79
N ILE A 69 18.15 18.02 1.02
CA ILE A 69 17.27 16.99 0.45
C ILE A 69 17.73 16.61 -0.96
N ARG A 70 17.99 15.33 -1.16
CA ARG A 70 18.42 14.76 -2.44
C ARG A 70 17.26 14.59 -3.43
N GLY A 71 16.07 14.33 -2.92
CA GLY A 71 14.88 14.07 -3.73
C GLY A 71 13.72 13.57 -2.90
N MET A 72 12.59 13.31 -3.56
CA MET A 72 11.35 12.83 -2.95
C MET A 72 10.91 11.51 -3.60
N GLY A 73 10.52 10.55 -2.76
CA GLY A 73 9.87 9.30 -3.17
C GLY A 73 8.43 9.24 -2.69
N ILE A 74 7.51 8.86 -3.56
CA ILE A 74 6.07 8.77 -3.28
C ILE A 74 5.61 7.34 -3.47
N GLY A 75 5.03 6.73 -2.43
CA GLY A 75 4.18 5.55 -2.53
C GLY A 75 2.72 5.99 -2.60
N ALA A 76 2.01 5.66 -3.66
CA ALA A 76 0.63 6.09 -3.86
C ALA A 76 -0.20 5.03 -4.58
N PRO A 77 -1.52 4.92 -4.31
CA PRO A 77 -2.40 4.09 -5.11
C PRO A 77 -2.31 4.46 -6.59
N SER A 78 -2.21 3.47 -7.46
CA SER A 78 -2.07 3.66 -8.92
C SER A 78 -0.93 4.61 -9.34
N GLY A 79 0.15 4.68 -8.55
CA GLY A 79 1.35 5.44 -8.89
C GLY A 79 2.11 4.80 -10.05
N ASN A 80 2.28 5.55 -11.16
CA ASN A 80 3.00 5.12 -12.35
C ASN A 80 4.44 5.61 -12.33
N PHE A 81 5.37 4.67 -12.19
CA PHE A 81 6.80 4.97 -12.09
C PHE A 81 7.38 5.61 -13.37
N TYR A 82 6.88 5.21 -14.55
CA TYR A 82 7.43 5.69 -15.82
C TYR A 82 7.03 7.13 -16.13
N ASN A 83 5.79 7.48 -15.80
CA ASN A 83 5.20 8.77 -16.16
C ASN A 83 5.28 9.81 -15.03
N GLY A 84 5.60 9.40 -13.79
CA GLY A 84 5.57 10.30 -12.63
C GLY A 84 4.16 10.72 -12.21
N THR A 85 3.15 9.91 -12.56
CA THR A 85 1.73 10.25 -12.41
C THR A 85 1.01 9.31 -11.46
N ILE A 86 -0.14 9.74 -10.95
CA ILE A 86 -1.15 8.87 -10.34
C ILE A 86 -2.30 8.75 -11.35
N GLU A 87 -2.69 7.52 -11.70
CA GLU A 87 -3.62 7.29 -12.78
C GLU A 87 -4.90 6.60 -12.32
N ARG A 88 -6.03 7.33 -12.36
CA ARG A 88 -7.38 6.79 -12.07
C ARG A 88 -7.48 6.05 -10.73
N ALA A 89 -6.80 6.53 -9.69
CA ALA A 89 -6.81 5.92 -8.38
C ALA A 89 -8.20 5.96 -7.76
N ALA A 90 -8.81 4.80 -7.55
CA ALA A 90 -10.17 4.69 -6.98
C ALA A 90 -10.28 5.26 -5.54
N ASN A 91 -9.16 5.25 -4.81
CA ASN A 91 -9.11 5.66 -3.41
C ASN A 91 -8.78 7.15 -3.22
N LEU A 92 -8.46 7.88 -4.30
CA LEU A 92 -8.18 9.31 -4.26
C LEU A 92 -9.35 10.12 -4.83
N ILE A 93 -9.47 11.36 -4.35
CA ILE A 93 -10.54 12.27 -4.82
C ILE A 93 -10.22 12.88 -6.19
N TRP A 94 -8.95 12.91 -6.57
CA TRP A 94 -8.52 13.44 -7.87
C TRP A 94 -8.70 12.39 -8.96
N GLN A 95 -9.45 12.75 -9.99
CA GLN A 95 -9.76 11.84 -11.08
C GLN A 95 -8.83 12.04 -12.29
N GLY A 96 -8.73 11.00 -13.12
CA GLY A 96 -7.92 11.05 -14.34
C GLY A 96 -6.44 10.78 -14.10
N ILE A 97 -5.59 11.53 -14.78
CA ILE A 97 -4.13 11.43 -14.69
C ILE A 97 -3.60 12.67 -13.97
N VAL A 98 -2.96 12.46 -12.82
CA VAL A 98 -2.42 13.51 -11.97
C VAL A 98 -0.90 13.51 -12.06
N PRO A 99 -0.25 14.58 -12.57
CA PRO A 99 1.20 14.67 -12.72
C PRO A 99 1.86 15.02 -11.38
N ILE A 100 1.77 14.10 -10.42
CA ILE A 100 2.12 14.36 -9.02
C ILE A 100 3.62 14.67 -8.84
N CYS A 101 4.49 14.00 -9.61
CA CYS A 101 5.93 14.28 -9.55
C CYS A 101 6.25 15.68 -10.04
N ASP A 102 5.70 16.11 -11.17
CA ASP A 102 5.95 17.45 -11.72
C ASP A 102 5.49 18.54 -10.74
N LEU A 103 4.33 18.33 -10.10
CA LEU A 103 3.80 19.29 -9.11
C LEU A 103 4.69 19.42 -7.89
N PHE A 104 5.24 18.32 -7.37
CA PHE A 104 6.17 18.38 -6.25
C PHE A 104 7.57 18.86 -6.66
N GLU A 105 8.06 18.51 -7.86
CA GLU A 105 9.31 19.03 -8.40
C GLU A 105 9.27 20.55 -8.57
N GLU A 106 8.16 21.09 -9.11
CA GLU A 106 7.94 22.53 -9.22
C GLU A 106 7.91 23.23 -7.85
N ALA A 107 7.24 22.61 -6.87
CA ALA A 107 7.05 23.23 -5.56
C ALA A 107 8.27 23.14 -4.64
N LEU A 108 9.07 22.08 -4.72
CA LEU A 108 10.21 21.81 -3.82
C LEU A 108 11.57 22.02 -4.46
N GLY A 109 11.67 22.04 -5.79
CA GLY A 109 12.93 22.16 -6.51
C GLY A 109 13.85 20.93 -6.39
N VAL A 110 13.32 19.75 -6.03
CA VAL A 110 14.08 18.50 -5.92
C VAL A 110 13.46 17.41 -6.78
N PRO A 111 14.25 16.46 -7.33
CA PRO A 111 13.72 15.36 -8.13
C PRO A 111 12.68 14.54 -7.37
N CYS A 112 11.59 14.16 -8.03
CA CYS A 112 10.52 13.35 -7.47
C CYS A 112 10.32 12.04 -8.26
N ARG A 113 9.95 10.98 -7.58
CA ARG A 113 9.53 9.70 -8.19
C ARG A 113 8.33 9.16 -7.45
N VAL A 114 7.40 8.58 -8.18
CA VAL A 114 6.22 7.91 -7.64
C VAL A 114 6.21 6.45 -8.05
N THR A 115 5.67 5.61 -7.19
CA THR A 115 5.34 4.21 -7.50
C THR A 115 4.09 3.81 -6.72
N ASN A 116 3.56 2.63 -7.02
CA ASN A 116 2.51 2.03 -6.20
C ASN A 116 3.03 1.81 -4.76
N ASP A 117 2.13 1.93 -3.76
CA ASP A 117 2.43 1.79 -2.33
C ASP A 117 3.05 0.43 -1.97
N ALA A 118 2.56 -0.67 -2.55
CA ALA A 118 3.13 -2.00 -2.31
C ALA A 118 4.54 -2.16 -2.97
N ASN A 119 4.78 -1.54 -4.12
CA ASN A 119 6.11 -1.47 -4.71
C ASN A 119 7.08 -0.65 -3.84
N ALA A 120 6.61 0.46 -3.28
CA ALA A 120 7.39 1.25 -2.33
C ALA A 120 7.75 0.44 -1.08
N ALA A 121 6.80 -0.33 -0.54
CA ALA A 121 7.03 -1.26 0.58
C ALA A 121 8.06 -2.34 0.21
N ALA A 122 7.96 -2.95 -0.97
CA ALA A 122 8.95 -3.94 -1.44
C ALA A 122 10.36 -3.35 -1.56
N LEU A 123 10.50 -2.11 -2.05
CA LEU A 123 11.77 -1.39 -2.09
C LEU A 123 12.32 -1.13 -0.68
N GLY A 124 11.45 -0.75 0.25
CA GLY A 124 11.79 -0.54 1.66
C GLY A 124 12.33 -1.82 2.31
N GLU A 125 11.64 -2.95 2.14
CA GLU A 125 12.06 -4.25 2.65
C GLU A 125 13.38 -4.73 2.01
N MET A 126 13.57 -4.50 0.73
CA MET A 126 14.82 -4.84 0.04
C MET A 126 16.01 -4.02 0.53
N THR A 127 15.78 -2.77 0.89
CA THR A 127 16.85 -1.84 1.25
C THR A 127 17.18 -1.92 2.75
N TYR A 128 16.18 -1.96 3.60
CA TYR A 128 16.31 -1.81 5.05
C TYR A 128 15.68 -2.96 5.87
N GLY A 129 14.78 -3.75 5.27
CA GLY A 129 13.98 -4.73 5.96
C GLY A 129 14.48 -6.17 5.83
N ILE A 130 13.55 -7.13 5.96
CA ILE A 130 13.82 -8.57 5.99
C ILE A 130 14.31 -9.10 4.64
N ALA A 131 13.97 -8.43 3.54
CA ALA A 131 14.40 -8.80 2.19
C ALA A 131 15.78 -8.24 1.81
N ARG A 132 16.52 -7.63 2.76
CA ARG A 132 17.85 -7.09 2.50
C ARG A 132 18.81 -8.18 2.02
N GLY A 133 19.39 -7.94 0.83
CA GLY A 133 20.28 -8.90 0.16
C GLY A 133 19.57 -9.93 -0.71
N MET A 134 18.25 -10.02 -0.67
CA MET A 134 17.47 -10.84 -1.60
C MET A 134 17.37 -10.14 -2.96
N LYS A 135 17.49 -10.91 -4.02
CA LYS A 135 17.34 -10.40 -5.40
C LYS A 135 16.02 -10.76 -6.03
N ASN A 136 15.39 -11.82 -5.52
CA ASN A 136 14.13 -12.33 -6.04
C ASN A 136 13.18 -12.57 -4.87
N PHE A 137 12.06 -11.87 -4.83
CA PHE A 137 11.02 -12.07 -3.84
C PHE A 137 9.72 -11.40 -4.29
N ILE A 138 8.64 -11.77 -3.65
CA ILE A 138 7.34 -11.12 -3.79
C ILE A 138 6.93 -10.60 -2.42
N MET A 139 6.65 -9.31 -2.34
CA MET A 139 6.03 -8.66 -1.19
C MET A 139 4.53 -8.70 -1.37
N ILE A 140 3.80 -9.14 -0.35
CA ILE A 140 2.33 -9.07 -0.29
C ILE A 140 1.93 -8.18 0.88
N THR A 141 1.11 -7.19 0.63
CA THR A 141 0.54 -6.33 1.66
C THR A 141 -0.95 -6.64 1.85
N LEU A 142 -1.36 -6.89 3.09
CA LEU A 142 -2.74 -7.18 3.46
C LEU A 142 -3.30 -5.99 4.25
N GLY A 143 -3.94 -5.09 3.52
CA GLY A 143 -4.59 -3.91 4.07
C GLY A 143 -6.10 -3.91 3.73
N THR A 144 -6.66 -2.76 3.42
CA THR A 144 -8.03 -2.62 2.88
C THR A 144 -8.22 -3.50 1.64
N GLY A 145 -7.19 -3.54 0.77
CA GLY A 145 -7.06 -4.45 -0.36
C GLY A 145 -5.88 -5.41 -0.17
N VAL A 146 -5.47 -6.07 -1.26
CA VAL A 146 -4.24 -6.86 -1.35
C VAL A 146 -3.33 -6.23 -2.38
N GLY A 147 -2.26 -5.60 -1.90
CA GLY A 147 -1.19 -5.07 -2.74
C GLY A 147 -0.03 -6.05 -2.88
N SER A 148 0.81 -5.84 -3.89
CA SER A 148 2.02 -6.64 -4.05
C SER A 148 3.10 -5.90 -4.82
N GLY A 149 4.37 -6.25 -4.52
CA GLY A 149 5.53 -5.83 -5.25
C GLY A 149 6.35 -7.05 -5.64
N ILE A 150 6.68 -7.19 -6.92
CA ILE A 150 7.50 -8.28 -7.45
C ILE A 150 8.91 -7.75 -7.68
N VAL A 151 9.90 -8.41 -7.12
CA VAL A 151 11.31 -8.07 -7.31
C VAL A 151 12.02 -9.23 -8.01
N VAL A 152 12.69 -8.92 -9.11
CA VAL A 152 13.52 -9.85 -9.89
C VAL A 152 14.88 -9.20 -10.15
N ASP A 153 15.95 -9.94 -9.88
CA ASP A 153 17.34 -9.47 -10.00
C ASP A 153 17.59 -8.13 -9.26
N GLY A 154 16.94 -7.95 -8.11
CA GLY A 154 17.05 -6.75 -7.29
C GLY A 154 16.34 -5.52 -7.86
N ARG A 155 15.39 -5.71 -8.77
CA ARG A 155 14.61 -4.63 -9.38
C ARG A 155 13.12 -4.93 -9.29
N VAL A 156 12.34 -3.91 -8.98
CA VAL A 156 10.88 -4.01 -9.03
C VAL A 156 10.42 -4.19 -10.47
N VAL A 157 9.50 -5.13 -10.67
CA VAL A 157 8.87 -5.38 -11.97
C VAL A 157 7.71 -4.40 -12.15
N TYR A 158 7.87 -3.44 -13.02
CA TYR A 158 6.83 -2.45 -13.33
C TYR A 158 5.96 -2.83 -14.54
N GLY A 159 6.41 -3.80 -15.36
CA GLY A 159 5.73 -4.15 -16.60
C GLY A 159 5.91 -3.10 -17.71
N SER A 160 5.11 -3.23 -18.76
CA SER A 160 5.21 -2.34 -19.94
C SER A 160 4.61 -0.95 -19.71
N ASP A 161 3.64 -0.86 -18.83
CA ASP A 161 2.82 0.34 -18.59
C ASP A 161 2.92 0.90 -17.16
N GLY A 162 3.73 0.27 -16.29
CA GLY A 162 3.95 0.73 -14.93
C GLY A 162 3.05 0.09 -13.88
N PHE A 163 2.16 -0.85 -14.25
CA PHE A 163 1.14 -1.44 -13.36
C PHE A 163 1.29 -2.95 -13.16
N ALA A 164 2.46 -3.53 -13.40
CA ALA A 164 2.68 -4.93 -13.05
C ALA A 164 2.68 -5.14 -11.53
N GLY A 165 2.37 -6.37 -11.12
CA GLY A 165 2.40 -6.73 -9.71
C GLY A 165 1.05 -6.60 -9.01
N GLU A 166 -0.06 -6.49 -9.72
CA GLU A 166 -1.41 -6.44 -9.17
C GLU A 166 -1.93 -7.85 -8.78
N LEU A 167 -1.14 -8.58 -7.95
CA LEU A 167 -1.43 -9.97 -7.60
C LEU A 167 -2.69 -10.14 -6.74
N GLY A 168 -3.13 -9.10 -6.04
CA GLY A 168 -4.41 -9.09 -5.34
C GLY A 168 -5.61 -9.32 -6.26
N HIS A 169 -5.43 -9.08 -7.54
CA HIS A 169 -6.46 -9.28 -8.55
C HIS A 169 -6.35 -10.60 -9.33
N VAL A 170 -5.46 -11.50 -8.93
CA VAL A 170 -5.48 -12.87 -9.46
C VAL A 170 -6.79 -13.54 -9.04
N VAL A 171 -7.47 -14.16 -10.00
CA VAL A 171 -8.73 -14.86 -9.76
C VAL A 171 -8.42 -16.21 -9.14
N ILE A 172 -8.91 -16.45 -7.93
CA ILE A 172 -8.76 -17.70 -7.17
C ILE A 172 -10.07 -18.49 -7.07
N ASP A 173 -11.18 -17.85 -7.36
CA ASP A 173 -12.50 -18.47 -7.44
C ASP A 173 -13.10 -18.22 -8.83
N HIS A 174 -13.04 -19.22 -9.68
CA HIS A 174 -13.52 -19.17 -11.07
C HIS A 174 -15.00 -19.55 -11.21
N THR A 175 -15.71 -19.76 -10.10
CA THR A 175 -17.13 -20.11 -10.14
C THR A 175 -18.00 -18.86 -10.37
N GLU A 176 -19.24 -19.07 -10.79
CA GLU A 176 -20.23 -17.98 -10.89
C GLU A 176 -20.53 -17.32 -9.54
N ALA A 177 -20.28 -18.04 -8.43
CA ALA A 177 -20.42 -17.53 -7.06
C ALA A 177 -19.21 -16.73 -6.58
N GLY A 178 -18.15 -16.60 -7.39
CA GLY A 178 -16.97 -15.80 -7.07
C GLY A 178 -17.35 -14.38 -6.66
N ARG A 179 -16.72 -13.88 -5.60
CA ARG A 179 -17.03 -12.56 -5.01
C ARG A 179 -16.72 -11.44 -6.01
N GLU A 180 -17.64 -10.49 -6.14
CA GLU A 180 -17.41 -9.29 -6.96
C GLU A 180 -16.26 -8.46 -6.41
N CYS A 181 -15.38 -8.01 -7.30
CA CYS A 181 -14.22 -7.17 -7.02
C CYS A 181 -14.39 -5.79 -7.66
N GLY A 182 -13.89 -4.77 -6.99
CA GLY A 182 -13.88 -3.39 -7.49
C GLY A 182 -13.18 -3.19 -8.85
N CYS A 183 -12.33 -4.15 -9.27
CA CYS A 183 -11.70 -4.14 -10.59
C CYS A 183 -12.64 -4.59 -11.74
N GLY A 184 -13.89 -4.90 -11.45
CA GLY A 184 -14.89 -5.37 -12.44
C GLY A 184 -14.88 -6.89 -12.70
N ARG A 185 -13.94 -7.64 -12.10
CA ARG A 185 -13.88 -9.11 -12.16
C ARG A 185 -14.54 -9.74 -10.94
N LYS A 186 -14.68 -11.06 -10.95
CA LYS A 186 -15.12 -11.86 -9.81
C LYS A 186 -14.01 -12.79 -9.35
N GLY A 187 -14.04 -13.15 -8.07
CA GLY A 187 -13.19 -14.18 -7.50
C GLY A 187 -11.73 -13.77 -7.25
N CYS A 188 -11.40 -12.45 -7.25
CA CYS A 188 -10.06 -11.96 -6.97
C CYS A 188 -9.60 -12.29 -5.55
N LEU A 189 -8.32 -12.63 -5.36
CA LEU A 189 -7.68 -12.90 -4.07
C LEU A 189 -8.02 -11.84 -3.01
N GLU A 190 -7.99 -10.57 -3.39
CA GLU A 190 -8.29 -9.43 -2.53
C GLU A 190 -9.64 -9.57 -1.84
N THR A 191 -10.65 -10.04 -2.55
CA THR A 191 -12.03 -10.15 -1.99
C THR A 191 -12.17 -11.22 -0.92
N TYR A 192 -11.15 -12.05 -0.71
CA TYR A 192 -11.09 -13.10 0.31
C TYR A 192 -10.06 -12.82 1.39
N CYS A 193 -8.87 -12.31 1.02
CA CYS A 193 -7.71 -12.28 1.90
C CYS A 193 -7.33 -10.87 2.41
N SER A 194 -7.95 -9.80 1.90
CA SER A 194 -7.78 -8.45 2.47
C SER A 194 -8.54 -8.31 3.80
N ALA A 195 -8.29 -7.22 4.53
CA ALA A 195 -9.07 -6.91 5.74
C ALA A 195 -10.57 -6.84 5.46
N THR A 196 -10.96 -6.24 4.33
CA THR A 196 -12.38 -6.21 3.90
C THR A 196 -12.88 -7.59 3.48
N GLY A 197 -12.01 -8.42 2.90
CA GLY A 197 -12.30 -9.82 2.54
C GLY A 197 -12.55 -10.70 3.77
N VAL A 198 -11.73 -10.54 4.82
CA VAL A 198 -11.93 -11.22 6.11
C VAL A 198 -13.25 -10.82 6.76
N ALA A 199 -13.56 -9.51 6.79
CA ALA A 199 -14.83 -9.01 7.32
C ALA A 199 -16.04 -9.57 6.54
N ARG A 200 -15.95 -9.64 5.20
CA ARG A 200 -16.97 -10.26 4.36
C ARG A 200 -17.12 -11.75 4.66
N THR A 201 -16.02 -12.47 4.82
CA THR A 201 -16.03 -13.90 5.20
C THR A 201 -16.71 -14.09 6.55
N ALA A 202 -16.49 -13.18 7.51
CA ALA A 202 -17.15 -13.25 8.81
C ALA A 202 -18.68 -13.16 8.68
N ARG A 203 -19.18 -12.20 7.92
CA ARG A 203 -20.63 -12.09 7.64
C ARG A 203 -21.21 -13.35 7.01
N GLU A 204 -20.49 -13.91 6.02
CA GLU A 204 -20.93 -15.14 5.33
C GLU A 204 -20.93 -16.35 6.26
N PHE A 205 -19.95 -16.49 7.16
CA PHE A 205 -19.88 -17.61 8.11
C PHE A 205 -20.94 -17.49 9.20
N LEU A 206 -21.15 -16.28 9.73
CA LEU A 206 -22.21 -16.02 10.70
C LEU A 206 -23.61 -16.29 10.13
N ALA A 207 -23.84 -16.00 8.85
CA ALA A 207 -25.10 -16.26 8.19
C ALA A 207 -25.36 -17.78 7.92
N LYS A 208 -24.30 -18.58 7.85
CA LYS A 208 -24.38 -20.04 7.55
C LYS A 208 -24.36 -20.93 8.79
N SER A 209 -24.15 -20.39 9.96
CA SER A 209 -23.99 -21.15 11.20
C SER A 209 -24.75 -20.47 12.34
N ASP A 210 -25.38 -21.24 13.21
CA ASP A 210 -26.01 -20.76 14.45
C ASP A 210 -25.10 -20.92 15.68
N ALA A 211 -23.83 -21.31 15.47
CA ALA A 211 -22.87 -21.45 16.54
C ALA A 211 -22.67 -20.12 17.29
N PRO A 212 -22.50 -20.16 18.62
CA PRO A 212 -22.27 -18.95 19.41
C PRO A 212 -20.95 -18.29 19.02
N SER A 213 -20.95 -16.95 18.92
CA SER A 213 -19.76 -16.14 18.66
C SER A 213 -20.02 -14.72 19.15
N PRO A 214 -19.03 -14.05 19.77
CA PRO A 214 -19.16 -12.64 20.17
C PRO A 214 -19.33 -11.70 18.95
N LEU A 215 -18.98 -12.15 17.75
CA LEU A 215 -19.19 -11.37 16.52
C LEU A 215 -20.68 -11.16 16.20
N ARG A 216 -21.60 -11.95 16.80
CA ARG A 216 -23.05 -11.79 16.62
C ARG A 216 -23.63 -10.61 17.39
N ASP A 217 -22.90 -10.11 18.39
CA ASP A 217 -23.30 -8.95 19.16
C ASP A 217 -23.03 -7.63 18.42
N LEU A 218 -22.31 -7.70 17.29
CA LEU A 218 -22.01 -6.57 16.43
C LEU A 218 -23.01 -6.45 15.29
N ASP A 219 -23.21 -5.23 14.80
CA ASP A 219 -23.88 -5.04 13.51
C ASP A 219 -23.05 -5.72 12.40
N PRO A 220 -23.61 -6.65 11.63
CA PRO A 220 -22.89 -7.37 10.58
C PRO A 220 -22.13 -6.47 9.59
N GLU A 221 -22.70 -5.30 9.25
CA GLU A 221 -22.04 -4.36 8.34
C GLU A 221 -20.89 -3.58 8.99
N SER A 222 -20.82 -3.54 10.31
CA SER A 222 -19.75 -2.89 11.07
C SER A 222 -18.57 -3.83 11.39
N ILE A 223 -18.73 -5.15 11.23
CA ILE A 223 -17.67 -6.13 11.53
C ILE A 223 -16.43 -5.83 10.70
N THR A 224 -15.30 -5.71 11.40
CA THR A 224 -13.96 -5.50 10.82
C THR A 224 -13.09 -6.75 10.94
N SER A 225 -11.99 -6.82 10.20
CA SER A 225 -10.99 -7.88 10.39
C SER A 225 -10.36 -7.85 11.78
N PHE A 226 -10.31 -6.67 12.43
CA PHE A 226 -9.81 -6.54 13.78
C PHE A 226 -10.75 -7.15 14.82
N ASP A 227 -12.06 -7.02 14.63
CA ASP A 227 -13.05 -7.69 15.51
C ASP A 227 -12.93 -9.22 15.39
N VAL A 228 -12.74 -9.73 14.16
CA VAL A 228 -12.48 -11.16 13.93
C VAL A 228 -11.20 -11.60 14.64
N PHE A 229 -10.12 -10.81 14.55
CA PHE A 229 -8.87 -11.08 15.26
C PHE A 229 -9.08 -11.13 16.78
N GLN A 230 -9.77 -10.15 17.36
CA GLN A 230 -10.04 -10.11 18.81
C GLN A 230 -10.88 -11.29 19.28
N ALA A 231 -11.82 -11.76 18.47
CA ALA A 231 -12.61 -12.96 18.78
C ALA A 231 -11.75 -14.22 18.69
N ALA A 232 -10.91 -14.35 17.67
CA ALA A 232 -10.00 -15.49 17.52
C ALA A 232 -8.99 -15.60 18.67
N GLU A 233 -8.42 -14.48 19.14
CA GLU A 233 -7.53 -14.42 20.30
C GLU A 233 -8.20 -14.96 21.58
N LYS A 234 -9.52 -14.84 21.68
CA LYS A 234 -10.32 -15.39 22.79
C LYS A 234 -10.78 -16.83 22.57
N GLY A 235 -10.35 -17.46 21.46
CA GLY A 235 -10.67 -18.85 21.14
C GLY A 235 -12.03 -19.03 20.48
N ASP A 236 -12.64 -17.96 19.93
CA ASP A 236 -13.90 -18.09 19.17
C ASP A 236 -13.71 -18.96 17.95
N LYS A 237 -14.52 -20.04 17.88
CA LYS A 237 -14.35 -21.05 16.82
C LYS A 237 -14.68 -20.48 15.44
N ILE A 238 -15.70 -19.65 15.31
CA ILE A 238 -16.06 -19.06 14.00
C ILE A 238 -14.94 -18.16 13.53
N ALA A 239 -14.38 -17.33 14.39
CA ALA A 239 -13.27 -16.45 14.05
C ALA A 239 -12.00 -17.24 13.65
N LEU A 240 -11.69 -18.34 14.33
CA LEU A 240 -10.60 -19.24 13.96
C LEU A 240 -10.84 -19.90 12.61
N ASP A 241 -12.05 -20.39 12.34
CA ASP A 241 -12.44 -21.01 11.07
C ASP A 241 -12.34 -19.99 9.90
N ILE A 242 -12.66 -18.69 10.15
CA ILE A 242 -12.49 -17.61 9.16
C ILE A 242 -11.01 -17.43 8.81
N PHE A 243 -10.11 -17.38 9.80
CA PHE A 243 -8.68 -17.24 9.53
C PHE A 243 -8.08 -18.49 8.89
N GLU A 244 -8.55 -19.68 9.23
CA GLU A 244 -8.14 -20.92 8.57
C GLU A 244 -8.55 -20.91 7.09
N TYR A 245 -9.79 -20.50 6.80
CA TYR A 245 -10.30 -20.38 5.43
C TYR A 245 -9.49 -19.36 4.61
N THR A 246 -9.36 -18.13 5.10
CA THR A 246 -8.65 -17.06 4.39
C THR A 246 -7.15 -17.35 4.28
N GLY A 247 -6.54 -17.89 5.35
CA GLY A 247 -5.13 -18.29 5.36
C GLY A 247 -4.83 -19.43 4.42
N THR A 248 -5.75 -20.41 4.28
CA THR A 248 -5.61 -21.49 3.30
C THR A 248 -5.65 -20.98 1.87
N LEU A 249 -6.56 -20.06 1.56
CA LEU A 249 -6.63 -19.43 0.22
C LEU A 249 -5.35 -18.64 -0.08
N LEU A 250 -4.91 -17.82 0.86
CA LEU A 250 -3.67 -17.04 0.72
C LEU A 250 -2.46 -17.95 0.54
N GLY A 251 -2.32 -18.99 1.38
CA GLY A 251 -1.18 -19.91 1.32
C GLY A 251 -1.09 -20.66 -0.01
N ARG A 252 -2.22 -21.14 -0.54
CA ARG A 252 -2.27 -21.77 -1.89
C ARG A 252 -1.85 -20.79 -2.96
N THR A 253 -2.37 -19.57 -2.92
CA THR A 253 -2.04 -18.55 -3.92
C THR A 253 -0.58 -18.11 -3.82
N CYS A 254 -0.02 -18.00 -2.61
CA CYS A 254 1.42 -17.73 -2.44
C CYS A 254 2.29 -18.86 -3.01
N ALA A 255 1.86 -20.13 -2.88
CA ALA A 255 2.55 -21.25 -3.51
C ALA A 255 2.54 -21.15 -5.05
N ASP A 256 1.41 -20.72 -5.64
CA ASP A 256 1.33 -20.47 -7.07
C ASP A 256 2.26 -19.31 -7.49
N PHE A 257 2.30 -18.21 -6.72
CA PHE A 257 3.20 -17.08 -6.99
C PHE A 257 4.69 -17.49 -6.89
N ALA A 258 5.02 -18.36 -5.96
CA ALA A 258 6.38 -18.87 -5.83
C ALA A 258 6.87 -19.58 -7.10
N THR A 259 5.98 -20.17 -7.90
CA THR A 259 6.36 -20.80 -9.16
C THR A 259 6.89 -19.84 -10.22
N PHE A 260 6.54 -18.56 -10.14
CA PHE A 260 7.00 -17.53 -11.09
C PHE A 260 8.39 -16.98 -10.74
N ASN A 261 8.74 -16.96 -9.47
CA ASN A 261 9.93 -16.24 -9.02
C ASN A 261 10.95 -17.12 -8.32
N THR A 262 10.63 -18.39 -8.09
CA THR A 262 11.49 -19.38 -7.40
C THR A 262 12.37 -18.72 -6.33
N PRO A 263 11.74 -18.13 -5.30
CA PRO A 263 12.44 -17.35 -4.29
C PRO A 263 13.37 -18.18 -3.43
#